data_1ebd592a372a269559de2fa10c52c925
#
_entry.id   1ebd592a372a269559de2fa10c52c925
#
_cell.length_a   1.000
_cell.length_b   1.000
_cell.length_c   1.000
_cell.angle_alpha   90.00
_cell.angle_beta   90.00
_cell.angle_gamma   90.00
#
_symmetry.space_group_name_H-M   'P 1'
#
loop_
_entity.id
_entity.type
_entity.pdbx_description
1 polymer ?
#
loop_
_entity_poly.entity_id
_entity_poly.type
_entity_poly.pdbx_seq_one_letter_code
_entity_poly.pdbx_strand_id
1 'polypeptide(L)'
;MKKIKLFVLAKGFTMLTTKEAAELLDITPRRVQELIKNGTLEARKASGVWLIDKDSVNARLRSVTKAGGRPRRGHGKSEITFTLMNRTHEVAQLVYSTSRKDFTHIGADIDYTHAPIGVLGPNSPVSLDSFRIWWRGRGIPLARIGLASLLAEAAVDVPDELIQRNLGLSLSDQYWIRPQDSGLAWEDINFFNNAFDDVSLSIAPFAPEGKAAAAKPDNTSDGNLQKYWTCEGGRRILHKAGAHLNQEPYNELVATALHRRILNACDYVPYSLEGTGTSALSICDVFLTDEEEYVPAFYVNQYANADERLTDYERYVANCEKLGVTGVKDALDRMIVCDDIIANYDRHWRNFGLVRNVNSLVCRPAPIFDSGSSLWCNISLEELRAGEHSFTSAQFHSSPAKQMLLVENMSWFDDDKLEGFVDEAIEILSKNDALTARLPYLKEALTWRLERMIDIAEWS
;
A
#
# COMPACT_ATOMS: atom_id res chain seq x y z
N MET A 1 -10.77 -22.09 -16.55
CA MET A 1 -9.91 -21.89 -17.74
C MET A 1 -10.75 -21.46 -18.92
N LYS A 2 -10.82 -20.19 -19.25
CA LYS A 2 -11.31 -19.71 -20.54
C LYS A 2 -10.23 -18.81 -21.14
N LYS A 3 -9.52 -19.36 -22.14
CA LYS A 3 -8.53 -18.67 -22.96
C LYS A 3 -9.23 -17.57 -23.76
N ILE A 4 -8.85 -16.31 -23.53
CA ILE A 4 -9.18 -15.23 -24.47
C ILE A 4 -8.24 -15.40 -25.66
N LYS A 5 -8.77 -15.86 -26.79
CA LYS A 5 -8.08 -15.91 -28.07
C LYS A 5 -8.00 -14.49 -28.62
N LEU A 6 -6.77 -14.00 -28.73
CA LEU A 6 -6.44 -12.82 -29.51
C LEU A 6 -6.72 -13.13 -30.98
N PHE A 7 -7.74 -12.51 -31.58
CA PHE A 7 -7.95 -12.56 -33.03
C PHE A 7 -7.13 -11.44 -33.68
N VAL A 8 -5.96 -11.80 -34.19
CA VAL A 8 -5.23 -10.96 -35.14
C VAL A 8 -5.86 -11.22 -36.51
N LEU A 9 -6.61 -10.25 -37.02
CA LEU A 9 -7.03 -10.22 -38.42
C LEU A 9 -6.13 -9.27 -39.21
N ALA A 10 -5.56 -9.79 -40.26
CA ALA A 10 -4.65 -9.11 -41.16
C ALA A 10 -5.24 -7.81 -41.74
N LYS A 11 -4.43 -6.78 -41.71
CA LYS A 11 -4.47 -5.39 -42.14
C LYS A 11 -4.75 -4.42 -40.97
N GLY A 12 -3.71 -3.88 -40.38
CA GLY A 12 -3.50 -2.54 -39.77
C GLY A 12 -4.59 -1.83 -38.95
N PHE A 13 -5.74 -2.44 -38.68
CA PHE A 13 -6.82 -1.81 -37.90
C PHE A 13 -6.74 -2.22 -36.45
N THR A 14 -6.25 -1.31 -35.61
CA THR A 14 -6.32 -1.48 -34.15
C THR A 14 -7.74 -1.13 -33.70
N MET A 15 -8.47 -2.14 -33.21
CA MET A 15 -9.84 -1.96 -32.70
C MET A 15 -9.82 -1.84 -31.19
N LEU A 16 -10.61 -0.91 -30.65
CA LEU A 16 -10.76 -0.63 -29.22
C LEU A 16 -12.12 -1.15 -28.71
N THR A 17 -12.15 -1.59 -27.48
CA THR A 17 -13.41 -1.85 -26.76
C THR A 17 -14.07 -0.54 -26.36
N THR A 18 -15.34 -0.58 -25.98
CA THR A 18 -16.08 0.62 -25.47
C THR A 18 -15.38 1.24 -24.25
N LYS A 19 -14.75 0.41 -23.41
CA LYS A 19 -14.02 0.86 -22.21
C LYS A 19 -12.73 1.59 -22.60
N GLU A 20 -11.92 1.00 -23.46
CA GLU A 20 -10.66 1.61 -23.95
C GLU A 20 -10.91 2.92 -24.73
N ALA A 21 -11.98 2.97 -25.56
CA ALA A 21 -12.36 4.19 -26.25
C ALA A 21 -12.88 5.27 -25.30
N ALA A 22 -13.56 4.88 -24.21
CA ALA A 22 -14.01 5.81 -23.17
C ALA A 22 -12.82 6.42 -22.42
N GLU A 23 -11.82 5.61 -22.06
CA GLU A 23 -10.59 6.07 -21.43
C GLU A 23 -9.81 7.05 -22.34
N LEU A 24 -9.64 6.71 -23.62
CA LEU A 24 -8.93 7.57 -24.57
C LEU A 24 -9.64 8.91 -24.85
N LEU A 25 -10.98 8.93 -24.86
CA LEU A 25 -11.78 10.12 -25.12
C LEU A 25 -12.11 10.93 -23.87
N ASP A 26 -11.74 10.42 -22.70
CA ASP A 26 -12.07 10.98 -21.37
C ASP A 26 -13.59 11.22 -21.21
N ILE A 27 -14.38 10.19 -21.55
CA ILE A 27 -15.84 10.20 -21.43
C ILE A 27 -16.35 8.85 -20.89
N THR A 28 -17.62 8.82 -20.45
CA THR A 28 -18.21 7.58 -19.96
C THR A 28 -18.44 6.55 -21.07
N PRO A 29 -18.39 5.21 -20.77
CA PRO A 29 -18.75 4.17 -21.74
C PRO A 29 -20.14 4.35 -22.37
N ARG A 30 -21.09 4.89 -21.62
CA ARG A 30 -22.43 5.24 -22.12
C ARG A 30 -22.34 6.31 -23.21
N ARG A 31 -21.50 7.33 -23.03
CA ARG A 31 -21.29 8.38 -24.01
C ARG A 31 -20.61 7.86 -25.27
N VAL A 32 -19.68 6.92 -25.16
CA VAL A 32 -19.10 6.22 -26.32
C VAL A 32 -20.19 5.50 -27.13
N GLN A 33 -21.11 4.79 -26.49
CA GLN A 33 -22.24 4.13 -27.18
C GLN A 33 -23.17 5.12 -27.89
N GLU A 34 -23.39 6.29 -27.31
CA GLU A 34 -24.14 7.38 -27.99
C GLU A 34 -23.41 7.88 -29.23
N LEU A 35 -22.09 8.05 -29.16
CA LEU A 35 -21.26 8.47 -30.29
C LEU A 35 -21.22 7.41 -31.42
N ILE A 36 -21.29 6.13 -31.10
CA ILE A 36 -21.45 5.06 -32.06
C ILE A 36 -22.83 5.12 -32.70
N LYS A 37 -23.90 5.28 -31.92
CA LYS A 37 -25.27 5.33 -32.41
C LYS A 37 -25.53 6.49 -33.35
N ASN A 38 -24.91 7.65 -33.13
CA ASN A 38 -25.05 8.83 -33.98
C ASN A 38 -23.99 8.89 -35.11
N GLY A 39 -23.22 7.84 -35.33
CA GLY A 39 -22.25 7.73 -36.41
C GLY A 39 -20.99 8.58 -36.26
N THR A 40 -20.73 9.13 -35.06
CA THR A 40 -19.53 9.95 -34.81
C THR A 40 -18.28 9.07 -34.62
N LEU A 41 -18.45 7.84 -34.14
CA LEU A 41 -17.39 6.84 -34.01
C LEU A 41 -17.74 5.65 -34.89
N GLU A 42 -16.79 5.21 -35.71
CA GLU A 42 -16.92 3.99 -36.50
C GLU A 42 -16.72 2.76 -35.62
N ALA A 43 -17.70 1.88 -35.59
CA ALA A 43 -17.67 0.68 -34.77
C ALA A 43 -18.47 -0.46 -35.40
N ARG A 44 -18.06 -1.70 -35.10
CA ARG A 44 -18.81 -2.91 -35.44
C ARG A 44 -19.10 -3.75 -34.20
N LYS A 45 -20.19 -4.48 -34.20
CA LYS A 45 -20.52 -5.38 -33.11
C LYS A 45 -20.07 -6.80 -33.44
N ALA A 46 -19.22 -7.39 -32.57
CA ALA A 46 -18.77 -8.78 -32.71
C ALA A 46 -18.98 -9.50 -31.37
N SER A 47 -19.67 -10.63 -31.42
CA SER A 47 -19.97 -11.46 -30.20
C SER A 47 -20.55 -10.66 -29.04
N GLY A 48 -21.43 -9.67 -29.35
CA GLY A 48 -22.08 -8.84 -28.30
C GLY A 48 -21.28 -7.63 -27.84
N VAL A 49 -19.98 -7.52 -28.21
CA VAL A 49 -19.08 -6.43 -27.82
C VAL A 49 -18.90 -5.44 -28.98
N TRP A 50 -18.91 -4.14 -28.68
CA TRP A 50 -18.56 -3.11 -29.65
C TRP A 50 -17.04 -3.07 -29.84
N LEU A 51 -16.58 -3.17 -31.10
CA LEU A 51 -15.22 -2.94 -31.54
C LEU A 51 -15.18 -1.63 -32.31
N ILE A 52 -14.44 -0.65 -31.78
CA ILE A 52 -14.43 0.73 -32.25
C ILE A 52 -13.11 0.97 -32.99
N ASP A 53 -13.19 1.59 -34.15
CA ASP A 53 -12.01 1.93 -34.95
C ASP A 53 -11.17 3.02 -34.23
N LYS A 54 -9.88 2.72 -34.02
CA LYS A 54 -8.96 3.60 -33.30
C LYS A 54 -8.71 4.92 -34.06
N ASP A 55 -8.72 4.88 -35.37
CA ASP A 55 -8.50 6.07 -36.18
C ASP A 55 -9.71 7.03 -36.10
N SER A 56 -10.92 6.50 -36.00
CA SER A 56 -12.12 7.30 -35.72
C SER A 56 -12.09 7.95 -34.33
N VAL A 57 -11.56 7.25 -33.32
CA VAL A 57 -11.33 7.80 -31.98
C VAL A 57 -10.27 8.91 -32.03
N ASN A 58 -9.16 8.71 -32.71
CA ASN A 58 -8.10 9.70 -32.88
C ASN A 58 -8.58 10.93 -33.68
N ALA A 59 -9.40 10.72 -34.71
CA ALA A 59 -10.02 11.81 -35.47
C ALA A 59 -10.93 12.66 -34.58
N ARG A 60 -11.69 12.01 -33.70
CA ARG A 60 -12.54 12.68 -32.72
C ARG A 60 -11.72 13.50 -31.72
N LEU A 61 -10.63 12.98 -31.18
CA LEU A 61 -9.71 13.70 -30.30
C LEU A 61 -9.17 14.97 -30.98
N ARG A 62 -8.76 14.88 -32.26
CA ARG A 62 -8.28 16.05 -33.02
C ARG A 62 -9.37 17.05 -33.32
N SER A 63 -10.62 16.63 -33.48
CA SER A 63 -11.76 17.54 -33.77
C SER A 63 -12.21 18.29 -32.52
N VAL A 64 -12.12 17.67 -31.33
CA VAL A 64 -12.47 18.31 -30.05
C VAL A 64 -11.45 19.40 -29.70
N THR A 65 -10.17 19.21 -30.04
CA THR A 65 -9.13 20.23 -29.83
C THR A 65 -9.25 21.45 -30.78
N LYS A 66 -10.01 21.34 -31.88
CA LYS A 66 -10.25 22.46 -32.84
C LYS A 66 -11.57 23.22 -32.66
N ALA A 67 -12.51 22.67 -31.89
CA ALA A 67 -13.77 23.35 -31.63
C ALA A 67 -13.62 24.33 -30.45
N GLY A 68 -13.18 25.53 -30.70
CA GLY A 68 -13.15 26.63 -29.76
C GLY A 68 -14.53 26.89 -29.18
N GLY A 69 -14.86 26.31 -28.05
CA GLY A 69 -16.02 26.62 -27.26
C GLY A 69 -15.87 28.01 -26.67
N ARG A 70 -16.98 28.82 -26.72
CA ARG A 70 -17.07 30.14 -26.11
C ARG A 70 -16.57 30.11 -24.66
N PRO A 71 -15.72 31.06 -24.21
CA PRO A 71 -15.21 31.02 -22.84
C PRO A 71 -16.35 31.15 -21.85
N ARG A 72 -16.58 30.17 -21.01
CA ARG A 72 -17.46 30.26 -19.84
C ARG A 72 -16.84 31.25 -18.86
N ARG A 73 -17.60 32.32 -18.55
CA ARG A 73 -17.23 33.29 -17.51
C ARG A 73 -17.13 32.60 -16.17
N GLY A 74 -15.99 32.82 -15.49
CA GLY A 74 -15.82 32.63 -14.04
C GLY A 74 -15.57 31.19 -13.59
N HIS A 75 -14.37 30.66 -13.89
CA HIS A 75 -13.83 29.54 -13.13
C HIS A 75 -12.43 29.94 -12.61
N GLY A 76 -12.20 29.74 -11.32
CA GLY A 76 -10.90 29.89 -10.72
C GLY A 76 -9.82 29.16 -11.54
N LYS A 77 -8.56 29.49 -11.32
CA LYS A 77 -7.40 28.93 -12.03
C LYS A 77 -7.61 27.42 -12.22
N SER A 78 -7.62 26.94 -13.46
CA SER A 78 -7.74 25.51 -13.77
C SER A 78 -6.54 24.70 -13.32
N GLU A 79 -5.48 25.38 -12.92
CA GLU A 79 -4.22 24.80 -12.43
C GLU A 79 -3.81 25.47 -11.12
N ILE A 80 -3.31 24.66 -10.19
CA ILE A 80 -2.83 25.09 -8.89
C ILE A 80 -1.41 24.58 -8.73
N THR A 81 -0.53 25.45 -8.25
CA THR A 81 0.85 25.12 -7.97
C THR A 81 1.01 24.74 -6.50
N PHE A 82 1.70 23.64 -6.27
CA PHE A 82 2.11 23.15 -4.96
C PHE A 82 3.62 22.96 -4.92
N THR A 83 4.17 22.96 -3.73
CA THR A 83 5.51 22.43 -3.46
C THR A 83 5.36 21.10 -2.77
N LEU A 84 5.96 20.03 -3.32
CA LEU A 84 6.17 18.78 -2.58
C LEU A 84 7.19 19.08 -1.48
N MET A 85 6.83 18.76 -0.27
CA MET A 85 7.63 18.95 0.93
C MET A 85 8.00 17.59 1.53
N ASN A 86 9.19 17.48 2.11
CA ASN A 86 9.54 16.48 3.10
C ASN A 86 9.81 17.22 4.41
N ARG A 87 8.89 17.13 5.38
CA ARG A 87 8.87 18.04 6.54
C ARG A 87 8.93 19.51 6.11
N THR A 88 10.05 20.16 6.43
CA THR A 88 10.35 21.57 6.11
C THR A 88 11.14 21.74 4.80
N HIS A 89 11.66 20.65 4.21
CA HIS A 89 12.46 20.69 2.99
C HIS A 89 11.57 20.76 1.74
N GLU A 90 11.84 21.71 0.87
CA GLU A 90 11.21 21.79 -0.45
C GLU A 90 11.84 20.76 -1.39
N VAL A 91 11.03 19.85 -1.93
CA VAL A 91 11.50 18.75 -2.77
C VAL A 91 11.33 19.07 -4.25
N ALA A 92 10.13 19.46 -4.67
CA ALA A 92 9.82 19.74 -6.07
C ALA A 92 8.59 20.64 -6.22
N GLN A 93 8.54 21.41 -7.29
CA GLN A 93 7.31 22.13 -7.69
C GLN A 93 6.36 21.16 -8.41
N LEU A 94 5.08 21.27 -8.13
CA LEU A 94 4.01 20.44 -8.70
C LEU A 94 2.90 21.33 -9.27
N VAL A 95 2.33 20.93 -10.41
CA VAL A 95 1.12 21.55 -10.95
C VAL A 95 -0.02 20.55 -10.92
N TYR A 96 -1.13 20.92 -10.29
CA TYR A 96 -2.35 20.12 -10.20
C TYR A 96 -3.45 20.76 -11.06
N SER A 97 -4.09 19.97 -11.91
CA SER A 97 -5.24 20.40 -12.71
C SER A 97 -6.56 20.03 -12.02
N THR A 98 -7.35 21.05 -11.67
CA THR A 98 -8.67 20.85 -11.07
C THR A 98 -9.66 20.19 -12.01
N SER A 99 -9.49 20.39 -13.33
CA SER A 99 -10.35 19.79 -14.35
C SER A 99 -10.04 18.32 -14.61
N ARG A 100 -8.76 17.92 -14.47
CA ARG A 100 -8.32 16.53 -14.60
C ARG A 100 -8.31 15.78 -13.27
N LYS A 101 -8.42 16.51 -12.15
CA LYS A 101 -8.27 16.00 -10.80
C LYS A 101 -6.95 15.22 -10.61
N ASP A 102 -5.85 15.70 -11.21
CA ASP A 102 -4.56 15.02 -11.19
C ASP A 102 -3.39 16.00 -11.35
N PHE A 103 -2.20 15.58 -10.95
CA PHE A 103 -0.97 16.33 -11.21
C PHE A 103 -0.62 16.26 -12.70
N THR A 104 -0.22 17.39 -13.27
CA THR A 104 0.07 17.53 -14.70
C THR A 104 1.52 17.85 -14.99
N HIS A 105 2.27 18.30 -13.99
CA HIS A 105 3.68 18.67 -14.15
C HIS A 105 4.45 18.55 -12.84
N ILE A 106 5.74 18.16 -12.96
CA ILE A 106 6.76 18.24 -11.91
C ILE A 106 7.84 19.18 -12.43
N GLY A 107 8.24 20.15 -11.60
CA GLY A 107 9.34 21.05 -11.91
C GLY A 107 10.66 20.32 -12.12
N ALA A 108 11.56 20.92 -12.88
CA ALA A 108 12.88 20.34 -13.18
C ALA A 108 13.86 20.46 -12.01
N ASP A 109 13.62 21.39 -11.11
CA ASP A 109 14.47 21.64 -9.94
C ASP A 109 13.97 20.76 -8.79
N ILE A 110 14.71 19.66 -8.52
CA ILE A 110 14.32 18.63 -7.55
C ILE A 110 15.44 18.48 -6.52
N ASP A 111 15.10 18.58 -5.25
CA ASP A 111 15.98 18.14 -4.16
C ASP A 111 15.93 16.61 -4.06
N TYR A 112 16.85 15.95 -4.74
CA TYR A 112 16.96 14.48 -4.72
C TYR A 112 17.34 13.91 -3.36
N THR A 113 17.89 14.72 -2.46
CA THR A 113 18.31 14.30 -1.12
C THR A 113 17.10 13.96 -0.26
N HIS A 114 16.06 14.80 -0.34
CA HIS A 114 14.82 14.64 0.42
C HIS A 114 13.67 14.08 -0.43
N ALA A 115 13.93 13.72 -1.68
CA ALA A 115 12.93 13.13 -2.55
C ALA A 115 12.50 11.71 -2.08
N PRO A 116 11.28 11.27 -2.40
CA PRO A 116 10.84 9.91 -2.06
C PRO A 116 11.67 8.88 -2.83
N ILE A 117 12.31 7.98 -2.07
CA ILE A 117 13.20 6.94 -2.58
C ILE A 117 12.45 6.07 -3.61
N GLY A 118 13.08 5.81 -4.76
CA GLY A 118 12.53 4.98 -5.84
C GLY A 118 11.38 5.62 -6.64
N VAL A 119 11.04 6.88 -6.36
CA VAL A 119 9.97 7.64 -7.05
C VAL A 119 10.55 8.81 -7.82
N LEU A 120 11.29 9.66 -7.14
CA LEU A 120 12.06 10.76 -7.71
C LEU A 120 13.53 10.53 -7.31
N GLY A 121 14.39 10.30 -8.27
CA GLY A 121 15.79 10.01 -7.95
C GLY A 121 16.73 10.36 -9.10
N PRO A 122 18.02 10.61 -8.80
CA PRO A 122 19.01 10.99 -9.80
C PRO A 122 19.30 9.86 -10.80
N ASN A 123 18.97 8.62 -10.44
CA ASN A 123 19.25 7.42 -11.25
C ASN A 123 18.03 6.93 -12.04
N SER A 124 16.89 7.59 -11.92
CA SER A 124 15.67 7.29 -12.69
C SER A 124 15.20 8.57 -13.39
N PRO A 125 14.77 8.50 -14.65
CA PRO A 125 14.16 9.66 -15.27
C PRO A 125 12.97 10.13 -14.43
N VAL A 126 12.93 11.43 -14.13
CA VAL A 126 11.80 12.03 -13.41
C VAL A 126 10.53 11.74 -14.20
N SER A 127 9.68 10.90 -13.65
CA SER A 127 8.45 10.47 -14.29
C SER A 127 7.25 10.98 -13.50
N LEU A 128 6.42 11.78 -14.17
CA LEU A 128 5.14 12.21 -13.62
C LEU A 128 4.24 11.00 -13.29
N ASP A 129 4.34 9.93 -14.07
CA ASP A 129 3.54 8.73 -13.84
C ASP A 129 4.02 7.95 -12.61
N SER A 130 5.35 7.85 -12.39
CA SER A 130 5.90 7.27 -11.15
C SER A 130 5.47 8.06 -9.92
N PHE A 131 5.51 9.40 -10.00
CA PHE A 131 5.00 10.26 -8.93
C PHE A 131 3.51 10.06 -8.68
N ARG A 132 2.68 9.99 -9.72
CA ARG A 132 1.23 9.75 -9.60
C ARG A 132 0.92 8.39 -8.97
N ILE A 133 1.64 7.33 -9.36
CA ILE A 133 1.51 6.00 -8.78
C ILE A 133 1.85 6.03 -7.29
N TRP A 134 2.96 6.67 -6.93
CA TRP A 134 3.36 6.84 -5.53
C TRP A 134 2.34 7.67 -4.74
N TRP A 135 1.89 8.80 -5.28
CA TRP A 135 0.90 9.67 -4.64
C TRP A 135 -0.40 8.93 -4.34
N ARG A 136 -0.95 8.25 -5.34
CA ARG A 136 -2.17 7.44 -5.19
C ARG A 136 -1.98 6.26 -4.25
N GLY A 137 -0.80 5.64 -4.27
CA GLY A 137 -0.44 4.54 -3.37
C GLY A 137 -0.36 4.91 -1.90
N ARG A 138 -0.45 6.20 -1.56
CA ARG A 138 -0.55 6.71 -0.18
C ARG A 138 -2.00 6.75 0.33
N GLY A 139 -2.96 6.61 -0.57
CA GLY A 139 -4.38 6.65 -0.26
C GLY A 139 -4.94 5.29 0.15
N ILE A 140 -6.22 5.32 0.49
CA ILE A 140 -6.98 4.14 0.85
C ILE A 140 -7.19 3.26 -0.39
N PRO A 141 -6.85 1.95 -0.35
CA PRO A 141 -7.12 1.06 -1.46
C PRO A 141 -8.62 0.94 -1.79
N LEU A 142 -8.94 0.82 -3.08
CA LEU A 142 -10.33 0.63 -3.55
C LEU A 142 -10.99 -0.64 -2.98
N ALA A 143 -10.19 -1.62 -2.59
CA ALA A 143 -10.67 -2.89 -2.01
C ALA A 143 -10.93 -2.82 -0.50
N ARG A 144 -10.68 -1.67 0.17
CA ARG A 144 -10.86 -1.57 1.62
C ARG A 144 -12.30 -1.80 2.04
N ILE A 145 -12.47 -2.63 3.06
CA ILE A 145 -13.77 -2.87 3.72
C ILE A 145 -14.26 -1.56 4.36
N GLY A 146 -15.50 -1.16 4.06
CA GLY A 146 -16.10 0.08 4.57
C GLY A 146 -15.76 1.36 3.79
N LEU A 147 -15.01 1.28 2.69
CA LEU A 147 -14.63 2.44 1.87
C LEU A 147 -15.83 3.31 1.45
N ALA A 148 -16.94 2.69 1.01
CA ALA A 148 -18.11 3.42 0.55
C ALA A 148 -18.72 4.32 1.65
N SER A 149 -18.75 3.85 2.90
CA SER A 149 -19.23 4.64 4.04
C SER A 149 -18.31 5.80 4.36
N LEU A 150 -16.99 5.57 4.29
CA LEU A 150 -15.98 6.59 4.54
C LEU A 150 -16.01 7.70 3.47
N LEU A 151 -16.15 7.35 2.18
CA LEU A 151 -16.29 8.31 1.10
C LEU A 151 -17.58 9.14 1.22
N ALA A 152 -18.69 8.48 1.61
CA ALA A 152 -19.96 9.18 1.83
C ALA A 152 -19.88 10.15 3.02
N GLU A 153 -19.25 9.78 4.14
CA GLU A 153 -19.03 10.64 5.30
C GLU A 153 -18.15 11.85 4.94
N ALA A 154 -17.11 11.62 4.16
CA ALA A 154 -16.23 12.68 3.68
C ALA A 154 -16.82 13.52 2.56
N ALA A 155 -17.96 13.13 1.97
CA ALA A 155 -18.58 13.75 0.80
C ALA A 155 -17.60 13.89 -0.38
N VAL A 156 -16.92 12.78 -0.72
CA VAL A 156 -16.04 12.64 -1.88
C VAL A 156 -16.44 11.42 -2.72
N ASP A 157 -16.09 11.47 -4.00
CA ASP A 157 -16.44 10.42 -4.95
C ASP A 157 -15.35 9.30 -5.05
N VAL A 158 -14.09 9.66 -4.80
CA VAL A 158 -12.94 8.79 -4.98
C VAL A 158 -11.91 8.97 -3.86
N PRO A 159 -11.15 7.91 -3.49
CA PRO A 159 -10.14 7.97 -2.43
C PRO A 159 -9.04 9.01 -2.67
N ASP A 160 -8.67 9.26 -3.93
CA ASP A 160 -7.63 10.23 -4.29
C ASP A 160 -7.97 11.66 -3.78
N GLU A 161 -9.25 12.01 -3.70
CA GLU A 161 -9.67 13.30 -3.15
C GLU A 161 -9.40 13.42 -1.65
N LEU A 162 -9.39 12.31 -0.91
CA LEU A 162 -9.04 12.30 0.51
C LEU A 162 -7.57 12.63 0.75
N ILE A 163 -6.67 12.08 -0.10
CA ILE A 163 -5.23 12.39 -0.02
C ILE A 163 -5.00 13.89 -0.20
N GLN A 164 -5.66 14.48 -1.19
CA GLN A 164 -5.51 15.90 -1.50
C GLN A 164 -6.06 16.80 -0.39
N ARG A 165 -7.19 16.43 0.22
CA ARG A 165 -7.76 17.14 1.37
C ARG A 165 -6.83 17.13 2.57
N ASN A 166 -6.12 16.02 2.78
CA ASN A 166 -5.09 15.90 3.79
C ASN A 166 -3.75 16.54 3.39
N LEU A 167 -3.65 17.18 2.22
CA LEU A 167 -2.38 17.61 1.63
C LEU A 167 -1.33 16.50 1.55
N GLY A 168 -1.73 15.24 1.51
CA GLY A 168 -0.86 14.08 1.55
C GLY A 168 -0.31 13.72 2.93
N LEU A 169 -0.67 14.40 4.00
CA LEU A 169 -0.21 14.09 5.36
C LEU A 169 -0.52 12.63 5.75
N SER A 170 0.45 11.95 6.34
CA SER A 170 0.39 10.55 6.75
C SER A 170 1.16 10.34 8.05
N LEU A 171 0.89 9.21 8.74
CA LEU A 171 1.74 8.68 9.81
C LEU A 171 2.78 7.67 9.31
N SER A 172 2.84 7.44 7.99
CA SER A 172 3.82 6.52 7.38
C SER A 172 5.07 7.22 6.88
N ASP A 173 5.01 8.53 6.63
CA ASP A 173 6.12 9.32 6.11
C ASP A 173 5.95 10.82 6.40
N GLN A 174 6.89 11.64 5.93
CA GLN A 174 6.97 13.06 6.22
C GLN A 174 6.61 13.93 4.98
N TYR A 175 6.03 13.32 3.93
CA TYR A 175 5.68 14.05 2.69
C TYR A 175 4.31 14.70 2.75
N TRP A 176 4.25 15.94 2.24
CA TRP A 176 3.01 16.69 2.07
C TRP A 176 3.14 17.69 0.92
N ILE A 177 2.02 18.26 0.47
CA ILE A 177 2.03 19.30 -0.55
C ILE A 177 1.62 20.64 0.07
N ARG A 178 2.49 21.63 -0.08
CA ARG A 178 2.22 23.00 0.37
C ARG A 178 1.68 23.83 -0.80
N PRO A 179 0.46 24.42 -0.69
CA PRO A 179 0.00 25.39 -1.68
C PRO A 179 0.96 26.58 -1.77
N GLN A 180 1.24 27.07 -2.97
CA GLN A 180 2.27 28.08 -3.25
C GLN A 180 2.12 29.36 -2.43
N ASP A 181 0.89 29.80 -2.19
CA ASP A 181 0.62 31.07 -1.49
C ASP A 181 0.13 30.85 -0.03
N SER A 182 0.39 29.68 0.56
CA SER A 182 -0.04 29.36 1.91
C SER A 182 1.08 29.59 2.94
N GLY A 183 0.68 30.07 4.12
CA GLY A 183 1.56 30.20 5.28
C GLY A 183 1.65 28.93 6.12
N LEU A 184 1.26 27.75 5.59
CA LEU A 184 1.29 26.50 6.34
C LEU A 184 2.71 26.06 6.65
N ALA A 185 2.94 25.72 7.91
CA ALA A 185 4.18 25.12 8.39
C ALA A 185 3.96 23.67 8.81
N TRP A 186 4.98 22.83 8.68
CA TRP A 186 4.94 21.43 9.07
C TRP A 186 4.54 21.23 10.53
N GLU A 187 5.07 22.09 11.39
CA GLU A 187 4.84 22.06 12.82
C GLU A 187 3.36 22.17 13.20
N ASP A 188 2.57 22.90 12.40
CA ASP A 188 1.18 23.18 12.68
C ASP A 188 0.22 22.08 12.17
N ILE A 189 0.69 21.23 11.22
CA ILE A 189 -0.22 20.34 10.48
C ILE A 189 0.12 18.87 10.53
N ASN A 190 1.33 18.48 10.98
CA ASN A 190 1.73 17.08 10.99
C ASN A 190 0.95 16.25 12.01
N PHE A 191 0.73 14.96 11.72
CA PHE A 191 0.04 14.04 12.62
C PHE A 191 0.93 13.44 13.71
N PHE A 192 2.23 13.66 13.67
CA PHE A 192 3.17 13.13 14.67
C PHE A 192 3.11 13.91 15.98
N ASN A 193 2.95 15.23 15.90
CA ASN A 193 3.04 16.12 17.07
C ASN A 193 1.71 16.79 17.41
N ASN A 194 0.74 16.85 16.48
CA ASN A 194 -0.53 17.48 16.69
C ASN A 194 -1.64 16.45 17.00
N ALA A 195 -2.64 16.81 17.81
CA ALA A 195 -3.83 16.00 17.93
C ALA A 195 -4.61 16.01 16.61
N PHE A 196 -5.23 14.88 16.23
CA PHE A 196 -5.84 14.74 14.92
C PHE A 196 -7.02 15.70 14.68
N ASP A 197 -7.76 16.03 15.75
CA ASP A 197 -8.89 16.98 15.69
C ASP A 197 -8.43 18.44 15.57
N ASP A 198 -7.17 18.74 15.91
CA ASP A 198 -6.61 20.10 15.83
C ASP A 198 -6.11 20.40 14.40
N VAL A 199 -5.87 19.38 13.58
CA VAL A 199 -5.41 19.55 12.19
C VAL A 199 -6.59 19.86 11.28
N SER A 200 -6.90 21.14 11.14
CA SER A 200 -7.99 21.62 10.28
C SER A 200 -7.44 22.31 9.05
N LEU A 201 -7.68 21.73 7.87
CA LEU A 201 -7.19 22.24 6.60
C LEU A 201 -8.34 22.88 5.82
N SER A 202 -8.39 24.21 5.80
CA SER A 202 -9.37 25.00 5.02
C SER A 202 -8.74 25.51 3.74
N ILE A 203 -8.34 24.59 2.84
CA ILE A 203 -7.63 24.97 1.61
C ILE A 203 -8.51 24.73 0.39
N ALA A 204 -8.98 25.82 -0.22
CA ALA A 204 -9.52 25.76 -1.57
C ALA A 204 -8.39 25.27 -2.53
N PRO A 205 -8.65 24.36 -3.48
CA PRO A 205 -9.98 23.94 -3.94
C PRO A 205 -10.48 22.64 -3.28
N PHE A 206 -9.75 22.08 -2.33
CA PHE A 206 -10.04 20.75 -1.77
C PHE A 206 -11.00 20.79 -0.59
N ALA A 207 -11.18 21.95 0.06
CA ALA A 207 -12.18 22.11 1.09
C ALA A 207 -13.57 22.27 0.50
N PRO A 208 -14.62 21.61 1.03
CA PRO A 208 -16.01 21.95 0.69
C PRO A 208 -16.28 23.40 1.02
N GLU A 209 -17.05 24.11 0.17
CA GLU A 209 -17.41 25.50 0.40
C GLU A 209 -17.96 25.70 1.82
N GLY A 210 -17.26 26.50 2.63
CA GLY A 210 -17.71 26.93 3.97
C GLY A 210 -17.47 25.94 5.12
N LYS A 211 -16.75 24.83 4.94
CA LYS A 211 -16.39 23.91 6.02
C LYS A 211 -14.89 23.57 6.00
N ALA A 212 -14.21 23.81 7.10
CA ALA A 212 -12.92 23.21 7.34
C ALA A 212 -13.11 21.69 7.41
N ALA A 213 -12.43 20.93 6.56
CA ALA A 213 -12.42 19.48 6.65
C ALA A 213 -11.33 19.08 7.65
N ALA A 214 -11.67 18.34 8.69
CA ALA A 214 -10.68 17.74 9.57
C ALA A 214 -9.80 16.78 8.75
N ALA A 215 -8.50 16.99 8.76
CA ALA A 215 -7.54 16.05 8.21
C ALA A 215 -7.41 14.87 9.18
N LYS A 216 -7.51 13.64 8.67
CA LYS A 216 -7.39 12.43 9.49
C LYS A 216 -6.34 11.51 8.91
N PRO A 217 -5.47 10.90 9.72
CA PRO A 217 -4.48 9.93 9.23
C PRO A 217 -5.11 8.69 8.58
N ASP A 218 -6.38 8.39 8.87
CA ASP A 218 -7.15 7.30 8.25
C ASP A 218 -7.24 7.46 6.73
N ASN A 219 -7.26 8.71 6.24
CA ASN A 219 -7.38 9.03 4.82
C ASN A 219 -6.14 8.64 3.99
N THR A 220 -5.01 8.41 4.64
CA THR A 220 -3.72 8.07 4.03
C THR A 220 -3.13 6.78 4.61
N SER A 221 -3.96 5.83 5.01
CA SER A 221 -3.52 4.53 5.52
C SER A 221 -3.74 3.42 4.50
N ASP A 222 -2.70 2.65 4.17
CA ASP A 222 -2.74 1.52 3.23
C ASP A 222 -3.41 0.27 3.85
N GLY A 223 -3.80 -0.70 3.02
CA GLY A 223 -4.35 -2.01 3.40
C GLY A 223 -5.87 -2.14 3.33
N ASN A 224 -6.35 -3.38 3.15
CA ASN A 224 -7.74 -3.71 2.82
C ASN A 224 -8.66 -3.87 4.04
N LEU A 225 -8.13 -4.20 5.22
CA LEU A 225 -8.92 -4.34 6.44
C LEU A 225 -9.38 -2.99 6.96
N GLN A 226 -10.53 -2.97 7.61
CA GLN A 226 -11.00 -1.76 8.30
C GLN A 226 -10.01 -1.40 9.40
N LYS A 227 -9.59 -0.15 9.42
CA LYS A 227 -8.65 0.39 10.39
C LYS A 227 -8.84 1.89 10.60
N TYR A 228 -8.44 2.37 11.77
CA TYR A 228 -8.42 3.79 12.11
C TYR A 228 -7.31 4.08 13.12
N TRP A 229 -6.96 5.35 13.22
CA TRP A 229 -5.96 5.84 14.17
C TRP A 229 -6.61 6.63 15.30
N THR A 230 -6.08 6.47 16.51
CA THR A 230 -6.38 7.34 17.67
C THR A 230 -5.11 8.03 18.16
N CYS A 231 -5.31 9.14 18.89
CA CYS A 231 -4.24 9.86 19.58
C CYS A 231 -4.61 9.93 21.07
N GLU A 232 -3.94 9.13 21.90
CA GLU A 232 -4.23 8.99 23.31
C GLU A 232 -2.98 9.28 24.15
N GLY A 233 -3.02 10.33 24.95
CA GLY A 233 -1.88 10.71 25.78
C GLY A 233 -0.59 10.96 25.00
N GLY A 234 -0.71 11.44 23.77
CA GLY A 234 0.43 11.63 22.86
C GLY A 234 0.85 10.40 22.07
N ARG A 235 0.30 9.21 22.34
CA ARG A 235 0.53 7.99 21.58
C ARG A 235 -0.38 7.95 20.35
N ARG A 236 0.14 7.53 19.20
CA ARG A 236 -0.59 7.30 17.96
C ARG A 236 -0.81 5.79 17.83
N ILE A 237 -2.05 5.36 17.96
CA ILE A 237 -2.43 3.96 18.05
C ILE A 237 -3.23 3.59 16.80
N LEU A 238 -2.78 2.55 16.09
CA LEU A 238 -3.51 1.95 14.99
C LEU A 238 -4.42 0.85 15.51
N HIS A 239 -5.70 0.92 15.14
CA HIS A 239 -6.70 -0.12 15.41
C HIS A 239 -7.04 -0.83 14.09
N LYS A 240 -6.97 -2.17 14.07
CA LYS A 240 -7.24 -3.00 12.88
C LYS A 240 -8.25 -4.08 13.20
N ALA A 241 -9.33 -4.17 12.40
CA ALA A 241 -10.28 -5.28 12.43
C ALA A 241 -9.81 -6.44 11.55
N GLY A 242 -10.43 -7.60 11.69
CA GLY A 242 -10.24 -8.74 10.81
C GLY A 242 -11.41 -8.93 9.84
N ALA A 243 -11.24 -9.86 8.90
CA ALA A 243 -12.25 -10.25 7.91
C ALA A 243 -12.69 -11.73 8.08
N HIS A 244 -11.74 -12.65 8.24
CA HIS A 244 -11.97 -14.10 8.24
C HIS A 244 -12.31 -14.60 9.66
N LEU A 245 -13.57 -14.59 10.05
CA LEU A 245 -14.03 -14.87 11.41
C LEU A 245 -13.36 -13.94 12.45
N ASN A 246 -12.86 -12.81 12.02
CA ASN A 246 -12.04 -11.90 12.81
C ASN A 246 -10.79 -12.61 13.40
N GLN A 247 -10.17 -13.52 12.64
CA GLN A 247 -8.97 -14.23 13.09
C GLN A 247 -7.72 -13.36 13.03
N GLU A 248 -7.61 -12.43 12.07
CA GLU A 248 -6.41 -11.62 11.80
C GLU A 248 -5.92 -10.82 13.03
N PRO A 249 -6.77 -10.18 13.86
CA PRO A 249 -6.33 -9.53 15.09
C PRO A 249 -5.61 -10.48 16.05
N TYR A 250 -6.07 -11.73 16.17
CA TYR A 250 -5.46 -12.75 17.00
C TYR A 250 -4.16 -13.27 16.41
N ASN A 251 -4.08 -13.37 15.09
CA ASN A 251 -2.85 -13.76 14.37
C ASN A 251 -1.73 -12.73 14.62
N GLU A 252 -2.05 -11.42 14.68
CA GLU A 252 -1.06 -10.38 15.06
C GLU A 252 -0.49 -10.64 16.46
N LEU A 253 -1.31 -11.11 17.39
CA LEU A 253 -0.83 -11.46 18.74
C LEU A 253 0.01 -12.73 18.74
N VAL A 254 -0.38 -13.75 17.97
CA VAL A 254 0.43 -14.97 17.81
C VAL A 254 1.78 -14.62 17.19
N ALA A 255 1.80 -13.78 16.15
CA ALA A 255 3.04 -13.27 15.55
C ALA A 255 3.88 -12.50 16.59
N THR A 256 3.26 -11.64 17.41
CA THR A 256 3.93 -10.94 18.51
C THR A 256 4.52 -11.91 19.53
N ALA A 257 3.80 -12.99 19.88
CA ALA A 257 4.29 -14.01 20.80
C ALA A 257 5.50 -14.77 20.23
N LEU A 258 5.50 -15.09 18.92
CA LEU A 258 6.64 -15.65 18.21
C LEU A 258 7.84 -14.70 18.25
N HIS A 259 7.65 -13.48 17.76
CA HIS A 259 8.71 -12.48 17.62
C HIS A 259 9.38 -12.16 18.96
N ARG A 260 8.59 -11.99 20.03
CA ARG A 260 9.09 -11.72 21.39
C ARG A 260 10.04 -12.81 21.90
N ARG A 261 9.87 -14.07 21.45
CA ARG A 261 10.69 -15.21 21.87
C ARG A 261 12.05 -15.23 21.18
N ILE A 262 12.09 -14.90 19.89
CA ILE A 262 13.28 -15.14 19.05
C ILE A 262 13.91 -13.88 18.44
N LEU A 263 13.24 -12.72 18.51
CA LEU A 263 13.75 -11.46 17.95
C LEU A 263 14.04 -10.43 19.04
N ASN A 264 14.81 -9.39 18.69
CA ASN A 264 14.98 -8.25 19.56
C ASN A 264 13.75 -7.33 19.49
N ALA A 265 13.51 -6.55 20.53
CA ALA A 265 12.34 -5.66 20.60
C ALA A 265 12.27 -4.59 19.48
N CYS A 266 13.40 -4.24 18.86
CA CYS A 266 13.45 -3.30 17.75
C CYS A 266 13.20 -3.96 16.37
N ASP A 267 13.16 -5.28 16.28
CA ASP A 267 13.04 -6.02 15.03
C ASP A 267 11.57 -6.27 14.63
N TYR A 268 10.61 -5.99 15.51
CA TYR A 268 9.18 -6.17 15.22
C TYR A 268 8.30 -5.13 15.92
N VAL A 269 7.07 -4.96 15.42
CA VAL A 269 6.03 -4.13 16.02
C VAL A 269 5.16 -5.01 16.92
N PRO A 270 5.09 -4.77 18.24
CA PRO A 270 4.23 -5.53 19.13
C PRO A 270 2.76 -5.13 18.99
N TYR A 271 1.88 -6.12 18.90
CA TYR A 271 0.44 -5.93 18.88
C TYR A 271 -0.20 -6.41 20.19
N SER A 272 -1.31 -5.77 20.55
CA SER A 272 -2.21 -6.20 21.62
C SER A 272 -3.66 -6.22 21.13
N LEU A 273 -4.60 -6.73 21.95
CA LEU A 273 -6.02 -6.76 21.60
C LEU A 273 -6.79 -5.70 22.38
N GLU A 274 -7.72 -5.08 21.67
CA GLU A 274 -8.80 -4.30 22.24
C GLU A 274 -10.13 -5.04 21.98
N GLY A 275 -10.91 -5.28 23.03
CA GLY A 275 -12.15 -6.06 22.93
C GLY A 275 -11.92 -7.58 22.88
N THR A 276 -12.96 -8.33 22.54
CA THR A 276 -12.97 -9.80 22.54
C THR A 276 -13.81 -10.38 21.40
N GLY A 277 -13.61 -11.67 21.11
CA GLY A 277 -14.40 -12.43 20.13
C GLY A 277 -14.30 -11.83 18.71
N THR A 278 -15.41 -11.85 18.01
CA THR A 278 -15.49 -11.37 16.61
C THR A 278 -15.50 -9.85 16.45
N SER A 279 -15.47 -9.09 17.54
CA SER A 279 -15.38 -7.64 17.54
C SER A 279 -14.01 -7.12 18.03
N ALA A 280 -13.07 -8.01 18.35
CA ALA A 280 -11.74 -7.63 18.78
C ALA A 280 -10.99 -6.89 17.68
N LEU A 281 -10.18 -5.92 18.09
CA LEU A 281 -9.26 -5.21 17.22
C LEU A 281 -7.83 -5.52 17.65
N SER A 282 -6.92 -5.68 16.71
CA SER A 282 -5.49 -5.60 17.01
C SER A 282 -5.08 -4.14 17.05
N ILE A 283 -4.30 -3.79 18.07
CA ILE A 283 -3.80 -2.43 18.25
C ILE A 283 -2.28 -2.42 18.36
N CYS A 284 -1.65 -1.42 17.77
CA CYS A 284 -0.22 -1.17 17.92
C CYS A 284 0.08 0.33 17.89
N ASP A 285 1.19 0.73 18.49
CA ASP A 285 1.70 2.08 18.35
C ASP A 285 2.29 2.30 16.95
N VAL A 286 2.30 3.56 16.49
CA VAL A 286 3.12 3.93 15.34
C VAL A 286 4.59 3.64 15.68
N PHE A 287 5.29 2.94 14.78
CA PHE A 287 6.68 2.55 15.00
C PHE A 287 7.70 3.59 14.50
N LEU A 288 7.23 4.67 13.90
CA LEU A 288 8.03 5.77 13.41
C LEU A 288 8.03 6.92 14.41
N THR A 289 9.17 7.59 14.52
CA THR A 289 9.27 8.87 15.22
C THR A 289 8.88 10.01 14.26
N ASP A 290 8.77 11.23 14.79
CA ASP A 290 8.52 12.44 13.99
C ASP A 290 9.72 12.85 13.08
N GLU A 291 10.82 12.13 13.17
CA GLU A 291 11.99 12.29 12.30
C GLU A 291 12.19 11.11 11.32
N GLU A 292 11.28 10.14 11.34
CA GLU A 292 11.41 8.94 10.54
C GLU A 292 10.28 8.80 9.53
N GLU A 293 10.57 8.11 8.43
CA GLU A 293 9.60 7.73 7.41
C GLU A 293 9.80 6.28 7.00
N TYR A 294 8.70 5.62 6.67
CA TYR A 294 8.70 4.26 6.13
C TYR A 294 8.84 4.30 4.61
N VAL A 295 9.80 3.55 4.09
CA VAL A 295 10.01 3.36 2.66
C VAL A 295 9.69 1.91 2.30
N PRO A 296 8.53 1.62 1.70
CA PRO A 296 8.17 0.27 1.27
C PRO A 296 9.21 -0.35 0.33
N ALA A 297 9.47 -1.65 0.49
CA ALA A 297 10.39 -2.40 -0.36
C ALA A 297 10.07 -2.26 -1.85
N PHE A 298 8.81 -2.08 -2.20
CA PHE A 298 8.36 -1.79 -3.57
C PHE A 298 9.10 -0.60 -4.19
N TYR A 299 9.28 0.49 -3.44
CA TYR A 299 9.99 1.68 -3.94
C TYR A 299 11.50 1.53 -3.81
N VAL A 300 11.99 0.86 -2.76
CA VAL A 300 13.42 0.54 -2.63
C VAL A 300 13.90 -0.26 -3.84
N ASN A 301 13.09 -1.21 -4.32
CA ASN A 301 13.43 -2.05 -5.47
C ASN A 301 13.49 -1.26 -6.80
N GLN A 302 12.95 -0.03 -6.82
CA GLN A 302 12.98 0.88 -7.97
C GLN A 302 14.05 1.99 -7.85
N TYR A 303 14.82 1.99 -6.77
CA TYR A 303 15.75 3.10 -6.45
C TYR A 303 16.85 3.31 -7.50
N ALA A 304 17.41 2.25 -8.05
CA ALA A 304 18.42 2.33 -9.09
C ALA A 304 18.03 1.48 -10.30
N ASN A 305 18.56 1.85 -11.47
CA ASN A 305 18.35 1.11 -12.70
C ASN A 305 18.64 -0.38 -12.47
N ALA A 306 17.65 -1.21 -12.72
CA ALA A 306 17.72 -2.63 -12.50
C ALA A 306 18.70 -3.25 -13.51
N ASP A 307 19.70 -3.98 -13.02
CA ASP A 307 20.33 -5.03 -13.82
C ASP A 307 19.27 -6.12 -14.01
N GLU A 308 18.81 -6.32 -15.25
CA GLU A 308 17.77 -7.31 -15.58
C GLU A 308 18.17 -8.76 -15.25
N ARG A 309 19.45 -8.99 -14.97
CA ARG A 309 19.99 -10.30 -14.58
C ARG A 309 19.75 -10.64 -13.12
N LEU A 310 19.49 -9.63 -12.27
CA LEU A 310 19.25 -9.82 -10.84
C LEU A 310 17.81 -10.28 -10.60
N THR A 311 17.64 -11.21 -9.68
CA THR A 311 16.35 -11.53 -9.08
C THR A 311 15.81 -10.33 -8.29
N ASP A 312 14.54 -10.35 -7.95
CA ASP A 312 13.94 -9.28 -7.13
C ASP A 312 14.58 -9.18 -5.74
N TYR A 313 14.98 -10.32 -5.14
CA TYR A 313 15.73 -10.37 -3.89
C TYR A 313 17.10 -9.70 -4.01
N GLU A 314 17.90 -10.12 -4.97
CA GLU A 314 19.25 -9.57 -5.20
C GLU A 314 19.21 -8.09 -5.51
N ARG A 315 18.22 -7.63 -6.28
CA ARG A 315 18.02 -6.22 -6.60
C ARG A 315 17.67 -5.41 -5.36
N TYR A 316 16.77 -5.92 -4.51
CA TYR A 316 16.40 -5.27 -3.26
C TYR A 316 17.61 -5.12 -2.34
N VAL A 317 18.38 -6.20 -2.13
CA VAL A 317 19.62 -6.16 -1.33
C VAL A 317 20.61 -5.17 -1.89
N ALA A 318 20.90 -5.22 -3.20
CA ALA A 318 21.84 -4.31 -3.85
C ALA A 318 21.40 -2.83 -3.76
N ASN A 319 20.11 -2.54 -3.81
CA ASN A 319 19.59 -1.19 -3.63
C ASN A 319 19.68 -0.73 -2.16
N CYS A 320 19.46 -1.61 -1.20
CA CYS A 320 19.69 -1.33 0.21
C CYS A 320 21.17 -1.00 0.49
N GLU A 321 22.10 -1.77 -0.08
CA GLU A 321 23.55 -1.50 0.04
C GLU A 321 23.92 -0.14 -0.56
N LYS A 322 23.38 0.24 -1.73
CA LYS A 322 23.56 1.56 -2.33
C LYS A 322 23.01 2.70 -1.45
N LEU A 323 21.97 2.43 -0.66
CA LEU A 323 21.42 3.36 0.33
C LEU A 323 22.19 3.36 1.65
N GLY A 324 23.29 2.59 1.75
CA GLY A 324 24.12 2.48 2.95
C GLY A 324 23.50 1.67 4.08
N VAL A 325 22.47 0.84 3.79
CA VAL A 325 21.81 0.02 4.80
C VAL A 325 22.69 -1.18 5.17
N THR A 326 22.91 -1.36 6.46
CA THR A 326 23.59 -2.54 7.02
C THR A 326 22.59 -3.53 7.60
N GLY A 327 22.94 -4.82 7.66
CA GLY A 327 22.11 -5.85 8.28
C GLY A 327 20.83 -6.20 7.53
N VAL A 328 20.71 -5.82 6.24
CA VAL A 328 19.49 -6.07 5.45
C VAL A 328 19.22 -7.56 5.27
N LYS A 329 20.26 -8.38 5.02
CA LYS A 329 20.11 -9.83 4.86
C LYS A 329 19.66 -10.49 6.17
N ASP A 330 20.28 -10.14 7.30
CA ASP A 330 19.86 -10.65 8.61
C ASP A 330 18.39 -10.28 8.93
N ALA A 331 17.94 -9.09 8.56
CA ALA A 331 16.55 -8.69 8.74
C ALA A 331 15.60 -9.48 7.83
N LEU A 332 16.00 -9.75 6.58
CA LEU A 332 15.24 -10.59 5.65
C LEU A 332 15.18 -12.04 6.11
N ASP A 333 16.27 -12.60 6.60
CA ASP A 333 16.33 -13.96 7.13
C ASP A 333 15.34 -14.13 8.29
N ARG A 334 15.34 -13.19 9.27
CA ARG A 334 14.37 -13.18 10.37
C ARG A 334 12.94 -13.08 9.89
N MET A 335 12.65 -12.18 8.95
CA MET A 335 11.33 -12.01 8.40
C MET A 335 10.83 -13.27 7.68
N ILE A 336 11.65 -13.86 6.82
CA ILE A 336 11.29 -15.06 6.04
C ILE A 336 11.00 -16.23 6.97
N VAL A 337 11.85 -16.46 7.97
CA VAL A 337 11.70 -17.55 8.94
C VAL A 337 10.44 -17.37 9.79
N CYS A 338 10.22 -16.17 10.33
CA CYS A 338 9.01 -15.90 11.11
C CYS A 338 7.74 -16.07 10.28
N ASP A 339 7.72 -15.54 9.06
CA ASP A 339 6.59 -15.67 8.13
C ASP A 339 6.33 -17.13 7.73
N ASP A 340 7.39 -17.94 7.59
CA ASP A 340 7.25 -19.38 7.29
C ASP A 340 6.62 -20.14 8.46
N ILE A 341 7.04 -19.88 9.71
CA ILE A 341 6.48 -20.53 10.90
C ILE A 341 4.98 -20.29 11.02
N ILE A 342 4.53 -19.05 10.87
CA ILE A 342 3.11 -18.69 11.02
C ILE A 342 2.31 -18.79 9.72
N ALA A 343 2.90 -19.26 8.62
CA ALA A 343 2.28 -19.34 7.30
C ALA A 343 1.68 -17.99 6.84
N ASN A 344 2.45 -16.90 6.95
CA ASN A 344 2.04 -15.59 6.49
C ASN A 344 2.01 -15.54 4.95
N TYR A 345 0.80 -15.37 4.38
CA TYR A 345 0.60 -15.38 2.93
C TYR A 345 0.57 -13.96 2.30
N ASP A 346 0.65 -12.89 3.10
CA ASP A 346 0.46 -11.51 2.63
C ASP A 346 1.65 -10.58 2.91
N ARG A 347 2.87 -11.11 3.07
CA ARG A 347 4.10 -10.31 3.17
C ARG A 347 4.46 -9.70 1.81
N HIS A 348 3.57 -8.92 1.23
CA HIS A 348 3.83 -8.26 -0.05
C HIS A 348 4.83 -7.09 0.08
N TRP A 349 5.30 -6.58 -1.05
CA TRP A 349 6.35 -5.56 -1.17
C TRP A 349 6.06 -4.21 -0.46
N ARG A 350 4.88 -4.01 0.10
CA ARG A 350 4.51 -2.85 0.92
C ARG A 350 4.47 -3.17 2.41
N ASN A 351 4.59 -4.44 2.82
CA ASN A 351 4.56 -4.88 4.22
C ASN A 351 5.96 -5.14 4.80
N PHE A 352 7.02 -4.78 4.07
CA PHE A 352 8.40 -4.71 4.54
C PHE A 352 9.15 -3.62 3.78
N GLY A 353 10.32 -3.20 4.27
CA GLY A 353 11.08 -2.13 3.66
C GLY A 353 12.11 -1.53 4.59
N LEU A 354 12.29 -0.22 4.50
CA LEU A 354 13.26 0.53 5.28
C LEU A 354 12.57 1.62 6.11
N VAL A 355 13.21 2.02 7.18
CA VAL A 355 12.95 3.28 7.88
C VAL A 355 14.10 4.22 7.57
N ARG A 356 13.80 5.42 7.07
CA ARG A 356 14.76 6.51 6.84
C ARG A 356 14.57 7.59 7.88
N ASN A 357 15.63 8.02 8.53
CA ASN A 357 15.62 9.27 9.29
C ASN A 357 15.77 10.45 8.31
N VAL A 358 14.83 11.38 8.32
CA VAL A 358 14.75 12.47 7.33
C VAL A 358 15.80 13.57 7.52
N ASN A 359 16.41 13.64 8.70
CA ASN A 359 17.46 14.63 8.99
C ASN A 359 18.87 14.08 8.69
N SER A 360 19.17 12.87 9.17
CA SER A 360 20.49 12.23 8.95
C SER A 360 20.57 11.46 7.65
N LEU A 361 19.43 11.17 7.01
CA LEU A 361 19.26 10.36 5.79
C LEU A 361 19.70 8.89 5.97
N VAL A 362 19.99 8.48 7.19
CA VAL A 362 20.37 7.09 7.51
C VAL A 362 19.15 6.19 7.36
N CYS A 363 19.32 5.09 6.64
CA CYS A 363 18.33 4.05 6.47
C CYS A 363 18.68 2.81 7.30
N ARG A 364 17.66 2.15 7.84
CA ARG A 364 17.75 0.84 8.50
C ARG A 364 16.60 -0.05 8.04
N PRO A 365 16.69 -1.39 8.19
CA PRO A 365 15.54 -2.25 7.98
C PRO A 365 14.36 -1.82 8.87
N ALA A 366 13.15 -1.87 8.31
CA ALA A 366 11.94 -1.66 9.10
C ALA A 366 11.67 -2.86 10.01
N PRO A 367 11.07 -2.66 11.20
CA PRO A 367 10.61 -3.77 12.02
C PRO A 367 9.57 -4.61 11.28
N ILE A 368 9.43 -5.89 11.62
CA ILE A 368 8.38 -6.76 11.06
C ILE A 368 7.03 -6.28 11.62
N PHE A 369 6.07 -6.04 10.72
CA PHE A 369 4.70 -5.62 11.06
C PHE A 369 3.71 -6.27 10.10
N ASP A 370 2.42 -6.14 10.37
CA ASP A 370 1.32 -6.62 9.51
C ASP A 370 1.41 -8.13 9.20
N SER A 371 1.43 -8.94 10.26
CA SER A 371 1.50 -10.41 10.20
C SER A 371 0.14 -11.10 10.39
N GLY A 372 -0.96 -10.34 10.44
CA GLY A 372 -2.30 -10.85 10.69
C GLY A 372 -2.83 -11.80 9.61
N SER A 373 -2.40 -11.62 8.36
CA SER A 373 -2.76 -12.51 7.24
C SER A 373 -1.96 -13.80 7.26
N SER A 374 -2.12 -14.59 8.32
CA SER A 374 -1.36 -15.82 8.63
C SER A 374 -2.25 -16.91 9.19
N LEU A 375 -1.66 -18.01 9.64
CA LEU A 375 -2.33 -19.14 10.30
C LEU A 375 -3.59 -19.60 9.55
N TRP A 376 -3.47 -19.66 8.22
CA TRP A 376 -4.53 -20.16 7.31
C TRP A 376 -5.90 -19.51 7.54
N CYS A 377 -5.97 -18.25 7.96
CA CYS A 377 -7.25 -17.57 8.20
C CYS A 377 -8.11 -17.48 6.93
N ASN A 378 -7.50 -17.50 5.76
CA ASN A 378 -8.11 -17.37 4.44
C ASN A 378 -8.66 -18.69 3.85
N ILE A 379 -8.43 -19.86 4.48
CA ILE A 379 -8.98 -21.14 4.01
C ILE A 379 -10.17 -21.59 4.87
N SER A 380 -11.02 -22.41 4.29
CA SER A 380 -12.19 -22.97 5.00
C SER A 380 -11.79 -23.99 6.07
N LEU A 381 -12.71 -24.27 6.99
CA LEU A 381 -12.51 -25.34 7.97
C LEU A 381 -12.38 -26.71 7.31
N GLU A 382 -13.03 -26.94 6.17
CA GLU A 382 -12.97 -28.20 5.42
C GLU A 382 -11.58 -28.43 4.82
N GLU A 383 -11.00 -27.40 4.20
CA GLU A 383 -9.63 -27.43 3.67
C GLU A 383 -8.61 -27.65 4.81
N LEU A 384 -8.77 -26.96 5.92
CA LEU A 384 -7.88 -27.12 7.09
C LEU A 384 -7.96 -28.54 7.68
N ARG A 385 -9.17 -29.14 7.75
CA ARG A 385 -9.39 -30.55 8.17
C ARG A 385 -8.77 -31.56 7.20
N ALA A 386 -8.74 -31.25 5.93
CA ALA A 386 -8.11 -32.09 4.91
C ALA A 386 -6.57 -32.11 5.00
N GLY A 387 -5.97 -31.34 5.91
CA GLY A 387 -4.52 -31.22 6.08
C GLY A 387 -3.86 -30.29 5.06
N GLU A 388 -4.60 -29.33 4.52
CA GLU A 388 -4.07 -28.28 3.65
C GLU A 388 -3.24 -27.30 4.48
N HIS A 389 -2.00 -27.70 4.81
CA HIS A 389 -1.05 -26.87 5.59
C HIS A 389 -0.12 -26.04 4.70
N SER A 390 -0.31 -26.07 3.38
CA SER A 390 0.40 -25.24 2.42
C SER A 390 -0.10 -23.80 2.47
N PHE A 391 0.72 -22.87 2.07
CA PHE A 391 0.37 -21.49 1.81
C PHE A 391 1.20 -20.94 0.64
N THR A 392 0.82 -19.79 0.12
CA THR A 392 1.56 -19.08 -0.92
C THR A 392 2.23 -17.89 -0.29
N SER A 393 3.57 -17.82 -0.32
CA SER A 393 4.29 -16.62 0.14
C SER A 393 4.21 -15.50 -0.91
N ALA A 394 4.40 -14.27 -0.48
CA ALA A 394 4.16 -13.10 -1.32
C ALA A 394 5.39 -12.21 -1.56
N GLN A 395 6.53 -12.49 -0.90
CA GLN A 395 7.72 -11.63 -1.03
C GLN A 395 8.46 -11.85 -2.37
N PHE A 396 9.47 -12.73 -2.37
CA PHE A 396 10.36 -12.96 -3.51
C PHE A 396 9.96 -14.19 -4.33
N HIS A 397 9.35 -15.17 -3.68
CA HIS A 397 8.84 -16.40 -4.30
C HIS A 397 7.45 -16.75 -3.77
N SER A 398 6.59 -17.27 -4.65
CA SER A 398 5.28 -17.77 -4.26
C SER A 398 5.33 -19.12 -3.52
N SER A 399 6.44 -19.86 -3.65
CA SER A 399 6.68 -21.13 -2.93
C SER A 399 7.43 -20.86 -1.64
N PRO A 400 6.88 -21.19 -0.44
CA PRO A 400 7.60 -21.06 0.83
C PRO A 400 8.93 -21.80 0.86
N ALA A 401 9.00 -22.98 0.28
CA ALA A 401 10.27 -23.74 0.22
C ALA A 401 11.35 -23.01 -0.60
N LYS A 402 10.98 -22.36 -1.71
CA LYS A 402 11.93 -21.53 -2.47
C LYS A 402 12.26 -20.23 -1.76
N GLN A 403 11.31 -19.68 -1.02
CA GLN A 403 11.52 -18.50 -0.18
C GLN A 403 12.57 -18.79 0.90
N MET A 404 12.48 -19.96 1.57
CA MET A 404 13.45 -20.40 2.58
C MET A 404 14.86 -20.60 2.04
N LEU A 405 15.05 -20.90 0.75
CA LEU A 405 16.39 -20.98 0.14
C LEU A 405 17.13 -19.63 0.08
N LEU A 406 16.45 -18.53 0.35
CA LEU A 406 17.06 -17.19 0.42
C LEU A 406 17.66 -16.89 1.80
N VAL A 407 17.35 -17.68 2.82
CA VAL A 407 17.87 -17.53 4.18
C VAL A 407 19.33 -17.97 4.19
N GLU A 408 20.22 -17.05 4.53
CA GLU A 408 21.68 -17.30 4.54
C GLU A 408 22.22 -17.60 5.95
N ASN A 409 21.52 -17.13 7.00
CA ASN A 409 22.01 -17.21 8.38
C ASN A 409 20.88 -17.56 9.36
N MET A 410 21.00 -18.73 10.00
CA MET A 410 20.09 -19.22 11.04
C MET A 410 20.69 -19.18 12.45
N SER A 411 21.93 -18.66 12.63
CA SER A 411 22.61 -18.66 13.93
C SER A 411 21.92 -17.85 15.04
N TRP A 412 20.97 -17.00 14.67
CA TRP A 412 20.14 -16.22 15.59
C TRP A 412 18.90 -16.99 16.07
N PHE A 413 18.53 -18.07 15.39
CA PHE A 413 17.37 -18.90 15.72
C PHE A 413 17.69 -19.79 16.92
N ASP A 414 16.85 -19.72 17.94
CA ASP A 414 17.00 -20.41 19.21
C ASP A 414 15.69 -21.15 19.50
N ASP A 415 15.67 -22.46 19.21
CA ASP A 415 14.49 -23.29 19.31
C ASP A 415 14.08 -23.54 20.78
N ASP A 416 15.00 -23.52 21.73
CA ASP A 416 14.70 -23.63 23.16
C ASP A 416 13.72 -22.51 23.59
N LYS A 417 13.81 -21.34 23.02
CA LYS A 417 12.88 -20.21 23.28
C LYS A 417 11.47 -20.45 22.75
N LEU A 418 11.29 -21.40 21.86
CA LEU A 418 9.98 -21.71 21.26
C LEU A 418 9.23 -22.80 22.03
N GLU A 419 9.79 -23.32 23.13
CA GLU A 419 9.08 -24.24 24.03
C GLU A 419 7.76 -23.59 24.49
N GLY A 420 6.64 -24.32 24.35
CA GLY A 420 5.29 -23.82 24.69
C GLY A 420 4.70 -22.77 23.78
N PHE A 421 5.37 -22.36 22.69
CA PHE A 421 4.85 -21.35 21.76
C PHE A 421 3.54 -21.78 21.12
N VAL A 422 3.41 -23.03 20.68
CA VAL A 422 2.18 -23.53 20.04
C VAL A 422 1.01 -23.49 21.02
N ASP A 423 1.21 -23.87 22.27
CA ASP A 423 0.15 -23.82 23.29
C ASP A 423 -0.28 -22.36 23.59
N GLU A 424 0.66 -21.42 23.70
CA GLU A 424 0.37 -20.00 23.84
C GLU A 424 -0.40 -19.47 22.60
N ALA A 425 -0.05 -19.86 21.39
CA ALA A 425 -0.74 -19.47 20.17
C ALA A 425 -2.21 -19.95 20.16
N ILE A 426 -2.44 -21.19 20.58
CA ILE A 426 -3.80 -21.74 20.68
C ILE A 426 -4.60 -21.06 21.80
N GLU A 427 -3.98 -20.74 22.94
CA GLU A 427 -4.62 -19.96 23.99
C GLU A 427 -5.05 -18.58 23.49
N ILE A 428 -4.19 -17.88 22.75
CA ILE A 428 -4.52 -16.59 22.13
C ILE A 428 -5.73 -16.73 21.19
N LEU A 429 -5.69 -17.70 20.29
CA LEU A 429 -6.77 -17.91 19.29
C LEU A 429 -8.09 -18.36 19.96
N SER A 430 -8.04 -19.07 21.10
CA SER A 430 -9.22 -19.53 21.84
C SER A 430 -10.05 -18.41 22.45
N LYS A 431 -9.50 -17.20 22.56
CA LYS A 431 -10.23 -16.00 23.00
C LYS A 431 -11.29 -15.53 21.99
N ASN A 432 -11.33 -16.15 20.82
CA ASN A 432 -12.36 -15.95 19.81
C ASN A 432 -13.15 -17.26 19.61
N ASP A 433 -14.35 -17.32 20.18
CA ASP A 433 -15.24 -18.51 20.13
C ASP A 433 -15.56 -18.97 18.70
N ALA A 434 -15.56 -18.04 17.72
CA ALA A 434 -15.76 -18.38 16.32
C ALA A 434 -14.66 -19.28 15.73
N LEU A 435 -13.49 -19.34 16.36
CA LEU A 435 -12.36 -20.17 15.95
C LEU A 435 -12.34 -21.55 16.59
N THR A 436 -13.21 -21.84 17.58
CA THR A 436 -13.18 -23.07 18.37
C THR A 436 -13.06 -24.34 17.53
N ALA A 437 -13.85 -24.44 16.44
CA ALA A 437 -13.83 -25.59 15.54
C ALA A 437 -12.52 -25.71 14.72
N ARG A 438 -11.73 -24.64 14.61
CA ARG A 438 -10.48 -24.58 13.87
C ARG A 438 -9.27 -24.95 14.74
N LEU A 439 -9.34 -24.72 16.06
CA LEU A 439 -8.19 -24.80 16.98
C LEU A 439 -7.41 -26.11 16.92
N PRO A 440 -8.04 -27.33 16.89
CA PRO A 440 -7.29 -28.57 16.83
C PRO A 440 -6.40 -28.67 15.58
N TYR A 441 -6.93 -28.23 14.43
CA TYR A 441 -6.24 -28.30 13.14
C TYR A 441 -5.16 -27.22 13.02
N LEU A 442 -5.41 -26.02 13.57
CA LEU A 442 -4.42 -24.95 13.66
C LEU A 442 -3.25 -25.37 14.55
N LYS A 443 -3.53 -26.07 15.68
CA LYS A 443 -2.50 -26.62 16.55
C LYS A 443 -1.61 -27.61 15.79
N GLU A 444 -2.21 -28.58 15.12
CA GLU A 444 -1.51 -29.59 14.32
C GLU A 444 -0.63 -28.94 13.23
N ALA A 445 -1.22 -28.04 12.45
CA ALA A 445 -0.51 -27.36 11.36
C ALA A 445 0.66 -26.50 11.86
N LEU A 446 0.46 -25.75 12.96
CA LEU A 446 1.51 -24.90 13.54
C LEU A 446 2.62 -25.74 14.17
N THR A 447 2.27 -26.86 14.85
CA THR A 447 3.26 -27.81 15.39
C THR A 447 4.14 -28.35 14.26
N TRP A 448 3.54 -28.85 13.19
CA TRP A 448 4.27 -29.37 12.03
C TRP A 448 5.23 -28.34 11.42
N ARG A 449 4.79 -27.07 11.30
CA ARG A 449 5.65 -26.01 10.75
C ARG A 449 6.81 -25.68 11.66
N LEU A 450 6.57 -25.64 12.97
CA LEU A 450 7.60 -25.37 13.94
C LEU A 450 8.67 -26.48 13.95
N GLU A 451 8.23 -27.75 14.02
CA GLU A 451 9.13 -28.91 13.96
C GLU A 451 9.98 -28.89 12.69
N ARG A 452 9.34 -28.66 11.54
CA ARG A 452 10.05 -28.52 10.26
C ARG A 452 11.07 -27.38 10.27
N MET A 453 10.78 -26.25 10.93
CA MET A 453 11.71 -25.13 11.01
C MET A 453 12.90 -25.46 11.89
N ILE A 454 12.68 -26.17 13.00
CA ILE A 454 13.75 -26.67 13.88
C ILE A 454 14.68 -27.62 13.10
N ASP A 455 14.10 -28.58 12.37
CA ASP A 455 14.88 -29.48 11.50
C ASP A 455 15.74 -28.70 10.49
N ILE A 456 15.19 -27.65 9.85
CA ILE A 456 15.95 -26.80 8.91
C ILE A 456 17.10 -26.08 9.63
N ALA A 457 16.86 -25.54 10.81
CA ALA A 457 17.86 -24.78 11.56
C ALA A 457 19.03 -25.70 12.05
N GLU A 458 18.74 -26.96 12.39
CA GLU A 458 19.77 -27.94 12.76
C GLU A 458 20.74 -28.31 11.60
N TRP A 459 20.27 -28.17 10.35
CA TRP A 459 21.03 -28.50 9.14
C TRP A 459 21.69 -27.27 8.47
N SER A 460 21.47 -26.08 8.97
CA SER A 460 21.98 -24.79 8.43
C SER A 460 23.22 -24.31 9.20
#